data_22ee68c3998d90fc57676923301841b0
#
_entry.id   22ee68c3998d90fc57676923301841b0
#
_cell.length_a   1.000
_cell.length_b   1.000
_cell.length_c   1.000
_cell.angle_alpha   90.00
_cell.angle_beta   90.00
_cell.angle_gamma   90.00
#
_symmetry.space_group_name_H-M   'P 1'
#
loop_
_entity.id
_entity.type
_entity.pdbx_description
1 polymer ?
#
loop_
_entity_poly.entity_id
_entity_poly.type
_entity_poly.pdbx_seq_one_letter_code
_entity_poly.pdbx_strand_id
1 'polypeptide(L)'
;MISRFRLRPNLTLRSALVILSALFTAGSLRAYDAPPEPGTLIRRLAFGSCNSPLDPTPVWDAVGNRFPDAWIWLGDTVYADSPRPIGPTPEARARVSLDRLADHYARQNDLPGYRLLRQRARILGTWDDHDYGENDAGAEFVGRAEAQRHFLDFYGEPADSPRRTRPGIYASHRFGPRGRVVQIVTLDTRSFRSPLHRGDSPEAGWIDGIPGNYLPSADPAATVLGAEQWRWLESVLRQPADVRVIVSSIQVLPDDHRFEKWGNFPAERRRLLALIRATGATGVVLLSGDRHTGELSRLDPAREPDGAALDPGYPLYELTSSALTKSAPTNFAAQLAATSPRAVTFKHEINRHRVGSTLAYHHFGLLTIDWEAAGGPALTLALHLDHGAEVLRERVPLATLRPRP
;
A
#
# COMPACT_ATOMS: atom_id res chain seq x y z
N MET A 1 -70.87 -62.06 12.72
CA MET A 1 -70.61 -62.91 11.51
C MET A 1 -69.37 -62.41 10.86
N ILE A 2 -68.37 -63.25 10.83
CA ILE A 2 -66.97 -62.97 10.43
C ILE A 2 -66.90 -63.29 8.93
N SER A 3 -66.35 -62.36 8.13
CA SER A 3 -65.90 -62.72 6.79
C SER A 3 -64.56 -62.15 6.56
N ARG A 4 -63.57 -63.07 6.39
CA ARG A 4 -62.18 -62.81 6.06
C ARG A 4 -62.02 -62.55 4.57
N PHE A 5 -61.39 -61.52 4.16
CA PHE A 5 -60.83 -61.39 2.83
C PHE A 5 -59.30 -61.35 2.84
N ARG A 6 -58.72 -62.24 2.05
CA ARG A 6 -57.30 -62.46 1.89
C ARG A 6 -56.69 -61.43 0.97
N LEU A 7 -55.56 -60.87 1.39
CA LEU A 7 -54.63 -60.09 0.57
C LEU A 7 -53.81 -61.05 -0.31
N ARG A 8 -53.72 -60.72 -1.58
CA ARG A 8 -52.64 -61.24 -2.47
C ARG A 8 -51.65 -60.13 -2.75
N PRO A 9 -50.29 -60.43 -2.75
CA PRO A 9 -49.28 -59.49 -3.09
C PRO A 9 -48.94 -59.52 -4.57
N ASN A 10 -48.46 -58.41 -5.12
CA ASN A 10 -47.48 -58.21 -6.15
C ASN A 10 -47.80 -56.99 -7.04
N LEU A 11 -47.18 -55.88 -6.74
CA LEU A 11 -46.76 -54.94 -7.78
C LEU A 11 -45.40 -54.41 -7.42
N THR A 12 -44.41 -54.82 -8.16
CA THR A 12 -43.04 -54.30 -8.12
C THR A 12 -43.00 -52.90 -8.69
N LEU A 13 -42.77 -51.93 -7.83
CA LEU A 13 -42.49 -50.55 -8.25
C LEU A 13 -40.98 -50.45 -8.57
N ARG A 14 -40.63 -50.41 -9.83
CA ARG A 14 -39.28 -50.05 -10.29
C ARG A 14 -39.13 -48.53 -10.07
N SER A 15 -38.39 -48.17 -9.03
CA SER A 15 -37.93 -46.79 -8.81
C SER A 15 -36.89 -46.47 -9.86
N ALA A 16 -37.24 -45.66 -10.83
CA ALA A 16 -36.28 -45.02 -11.73
C ALA A 16 -35.54 -43.92 -10.96
N LEU A 17 -34.30 -44.20 -10.61
CA LEU A 17 -33.38 -43.22 -10.05
C LEU A 17 -32.93 -42.30 -11.19
N VAL A 18 -33.51 -41.12 -11.31
CA VAL A 18 -33.01 -40.06 -12.21
C VAL A 18 -31.78 -39.44 -11.53
N ILE A 19 -30.59 -39.87 -11.96
CA ILE A 19 -29.34 -39.21 -11.59
C ILE A 19 -29.27 -37.93 -12.40
N LEU A 20 -29.61 -36.81 -11.75
CA LEU A 20 -29.35 -35.47 -12.28
C LEU A 20 -27.86 -35.21 -12.14
N SER A 21 -27.09 -35.53 -13.18
CA SER A 21 -25.68 -35.13 -13.28
C SER A 21 -25.62 -33.62 -13.44
N ALA A 22 -25.57 -32.90 -12.32
CA ALA A 22 -25.17 -31.51 -12.31
C ALA A 22 -23.70 -31.46 -12.74
N LEU A 23 -23.45 -31.08 -14.00
CA LEU A 23 -22.14 -30.65 -14.47
C LEU A 23 -21.78 -29.36 -13.71
N PHE A 24 -21.27 -29.52 -12.50
CA PHE A 24 -20.44 -28.50 -11.89
C PHE A 24 -19.19 -28.41 -12.78
N THR A 25 -19.12 -27.40 -13.62
CA THR A 25 -17.85 -26.93 -14.13
C THR A 25 -17.00 -26.61 -12.90
N ALA A 26 -16.09 -27.51 -12.60
CA ALA A 26 -15.04 -27.29 -11.62
C ALA A 26 -14.19 -26.12 -12.13
N GLY A 27 -14.64 -24.89 -11.82
CA GLY A 27 -13.70 -23.77 -11.74
C GLY A 27 -12.64 -24.25 -10.78
N SER A 28 -11.42 -24.42 -11.27
CA SER A 28 -10.26 -24.86 -10.52
C SER A 28 -10.19 -24.03 -9.24
N LEU A 29 -10.60 -24.61 -8.11
CA LEU A 29 -10.24 -24.14 -6.79
C LEU A 29 -8.71 -24.13 -6.80
N ARG A 30 -8.12 -22.95 -6.94
CA ARG A 30 -6.69 -22.78 -6.71
C ARG A 30 -6.42 -23.29 -5.30
N ALA A 31 -5.59 -24.31 -5.19
CA ALA A 31 -5.00 -24.68 -3.92
C ALA A 31 -4.07 -23.53 -3.51
N TYR A 32 -4.52 -22.71 -2.56
CA TYR A 32 -3.73 -21.64 -1.94
C TYR A 32 -2.95 -22.25 -0.77
N ASP A 33 -2.02 -23.16 -1.07
CA ASP A 33 -1.31 -23.87 -0.03
C ASP A 33 0.06 -23.25 0.31
N ALA A 34 0.53 -22.25 -0.48
CA ALA A 34 1.80 -21.54 -0.23
C ALA A 34 1.81 -20.16 -0.89
N PRO A 35 2.64 -19.22 -0.38
CA PRO A 35 2.86 -17.92 -1.04
C PRO A 35 3.42 -18.08 -2.45
N PRO A 36 3.09 -17.17 -3.41
CA PRO A 36 3.52 -17.30 -4.80
C PRO A 36 5.03 -17.23 -4.95
N GLU A 37 5.56 -18.17 -5.74
CA GLU A 37 6.96 -18.22 -6.16
C GLU A 37 7.24 -17.25 -7.33
N PRO A 38 8.50 -16.92 -7.65
CA PRO A 38 8.84 -15.92 -8.67
C PRO A 38 8.22 -16.15 -10.05
N GLY A 39 8.01 -17.39 -10.48
CA GLY A 39 7.35 -17.74 -11.76
C GLY A 39 5.81 -17.66 -11.74
N THR A 40 5.19 -17.43 -10.59
CA THR A 40 3.74 -17.43 -10.43
C THR A 40 3.12 -16.20 -11.08
N LEU A 41 2.06 -16.39 -11.85
CA LEU A 41 1.29 -15.30 -12.43
C LEU A 41 0.52 -14.54 -11.36
N ILE A 42 0.85 -13.28 -11.16
CA ILE A 42 0.15 -12.38 -10.24
C ILE A 42 -1.07 -11.78 -10.92
N ARG A 43 -2.19 -11.77 -10.21
CA ARG A 43 -3.46 -11.19 -10.63
C ARG A 43 -4.04 -10.21 -9.61
N ARG A 44 -3.75 -10.36 -8.32
CA ARG A 44 -4.33 -9.56 -7.25
C ARG A 44 -3.28 -9.20 -6.21
N LEU A 45 -3.13 -7.90 -6.01
CA LEU A 45 -2.27 -7.32 -4.99
C LEU A 45 -3.17 -6.53 -4.04
N ALA A 46 -3.29 -6.97 -2.79
CA ALA A 46 -3.95 -6.20 -1.75
C ALA A 46 -2.90 -5.39 -0.97
N PHE A 47 -3.27 -4.22 -0.48
CA PHE A 47 -2.32 -3.32 0.19
C PHE A 47 -3.01 -2.36 1.15
N GLY A 48 -2.22 -1.80 2.07
CA GLY A 48 -2.66 -0.80 3.03
C GLY A 48 -1.56 -0.38 3.97
N SER A 49 -1.85 0.65 4.77
CA SER A 49 -0.99 1.22 5.81
C SER A 49 -1.80 1.79 6.96
N CYS A 50 -1.13 2.41 7.92
CA CYS A 50 -1.71 3.05 9.09
C CYS A 50 -2.55 2.07 9.90
N ASN A 51 -1.85 1.04 10.39
CA ASN A 51 -2.41 -0.07 11.13
C ASN A 51 -1.82 -0.16 12.55
N SER A 52 -2.67 -0.46 13.50
CA SER A 52 -2.24 -0.82 14.85
C SER A 52 -2.78 -2.21 15.21
N PRO A 53 -1.92 -3.16 15.56
CA PRO A 53 -2.37 -4.48 16.00
C PRO A 53 -3.11 -4.45 17.35
N LEU A 54 -3.14 -3.29 18.01
CA LEU A 54 -3.87 -3.08 19.26
C LEU A 54 -5.33 -2.66 19.03
N ASP A 55 -5.66 -2.23 17.81
CA ASP A 55 -7.00 -1.80 17.43
C ASP A 55 -7.74 -2.94 16.72
N PRO A 56 -8.90 -3.38 17.23
CA PRO A 56 -9.66 -4.45 16.59
C PRO A 56 -10.22 -3.99 15.23
N THR A 57 -10.11 -4.87 14.22
CA THR A 57 -10.63 -4.59 12.87
C THR A 57 -11.00 -5.89 12.16
N PRO A 58 -12.11 -5.91 11.37
CA PRO A 58 -12.47 -7.04 10.52
C PRO A 58 -11.66 -7.07 9.20
N VAL A 59 -10.76 -6.13 8.96
CA VAL A 59 -10.10 -5.93 7.66
C VAL A 59 -9.40 -7.19 7.13
N TRP A 60 -8.79 -7.99 8.01
CA TRP A 60 -8.03 -9.17 7.59
C TRP A 60 -8.91 -10.26 6.97
N ASP A 61 -10.15 -10.43 7.44
CA ASP A 61 -11.12 -11.35 6.83
C ASP A 61 -11.57 -10.82 5.46
N ALA A 62 -11.84 -9.51 5.37
CA ALA A 62 -12.21 -8.87 4.11
C ALA A 62 -11.09 -8.96 3.06
N VAL A 63 -9.83 -8.75 3.45
CA VAL A 63 -8.64 -8.94 2.60
C VAL A 63 -8.51 -10.41 2.18
N GLY A 64 -8.58 -11.34 3.13
CA GLY A 64 -8.49 -12.78 2.87
C GLY A 64 -9.54 -13.27 1.86
N ASN A 65 -10.75 -12.76 1.93
CA ASN A 65 -11.86 -13.07 1.02
C ASN A 65 -11.65 -12.52 -0.41
N ARG A 66 -10.65 -11.66 -0.64
CA ARG A 66 -10.23 -11.23 -2.00
C ARG A 66 -9.21 -12.17 -2.62
N PHE A 67 -8.69 -13.14 -1.87
CA PHE A 67 -7.67 -14.10 -2.32
C PHE A 67 -6.50 -13.40 -3.03
N PRO A 68 -5.79 -12.46 -2.37
CA PRO A 68 -4.67 -11.78 -3.00
C PRO A 68 -3.49 -12.74 -3.19
N ASP A 69 -2.76 -12.56 -4.29
CA ASP A 69 -1.50 -13.25 -4.54
C ASP A 69 -0.38 -12.66 -3.65
N ALA A 70 -0.48 -11.35 -3.33
CA ALA A 70 0.39 -10.71 -2.36
C ALA A 70 -0.36 -9.66 -1.54
N TRP A 71 0.12 -9.45 -0.31
CA TRP A 71 -0.17 -8.31 0.55
C TRP A 71 1.03 -7.38 0.57
N ILE A 72 0.79 -6.07 0.37
CA ILE A 72 1.85 -5.05 0.35
C ILE A 72 1.58 -4.03 1.45
N TRP A 73 2.45 -3.99 2.43
CA TRP A 73 2.47 -2.92 3.42
C TRP A 73 3.05 -1.65 2.79
N LEU A 74 2.32 -0.55 2.93
CA LEU A 74 2.73 0.77 2.43
C LEU A 74 3.41 1.62 3.52
N GLY A 75 3.88 0.99 4.59
CA GLY A 75 4.39 1.62 5.80
C GLY A 75 3.36 1.61 6.92
N ASP A 76 3.75 2.10 8.09
CA ASP A 76 2.90 2.15 9.29
C ASP A 76 2.20 0.81 9.57
N THR A 77 2.97 -0.26 9.46
CA THR A 77 2.49 -1.60 9.83
C THR A 77 2.12 -1.64 11.31
N VAL A 78 2.86 -0.87 12.12
CA VAL A 78 2.67 -0.72 13.56
C VAL A 78 3.03 0.70 14.01
N TYR A 79 2.53 1.11 15.18
CA TYR A 79 2.76 2.42 15.78
C TYR A 79 3.60 2.25 17.07
N ALA A 80 4.91 2.05 16.89
CA ALA A 80 5.82 1.81 18.00
C ALA A 80 6.13 3.06 18.83
N ASP A 81 6.05 4.24 18.20
CA ASP A 81 6.25 5.55 18.82
C ASP A 81 4.98 6.15 19.43
N SER A 82 3.87 5.43 19.43
CA SER A 82 2.60 5.87 20.02
C SER A 82 2.25 5.07 21.28
N PRO A 83 1.98 5.72 22.44
CA PRO A 83 2.07 7.17 22.69
C PRO A 83 3.51 7.68 22.54
N ARG A 84 3.65 8.99 22.21
CA ARG A 84 4.96 9.61 21.94
C ARG A 84 5.96 9.26 23.02
N PRO A 85 7.14 8.73 22.69
CA PRO A 85 8.16 8.39 23.66
C PRO A 85 8.65 9.60 24.46
N ILE A 86 8.84 9.42 25.76
CA ILE A 86 9.38 10.43 26.67
C ILE A 86 10.79 10.01 27.05
N GLY A 87 11.74 10.94 26.96
CA GLY A 87 13.13 10.71 27.34
C GLY A 87 13.96 11.98 27.22
N PRO A 88 15.04 12.09 28.02
CA PRO A 88 15.88 13.28 28.07
C PRO A 88 16.71 13.50 26.80
N THR A 89 17.00 12.46 26.03
CA THR A 89 17.80 12.52 24.80
C THR A 89 17.07 11.81 23.64
N PRO A 90 17.46 12.10 22.37
CA PRO A 90 16.96 11.37 21.22
C PRO A 90 17.14 9.85 21.34
N GLU A 91 18.29 9.39 21.83
CA GLU A 91 18.61 7.97 22.02
C GLU A 91 17.69 7.31 23.04
N ALA A 92 17.40 8.01 24.15
CA ALA A 92 16.46 7.50 25.17
C ALA A 92 15.03 7.36 24.60
N ARG A 93 14.57 8.32 23.78
CA ARG A 93 13.27 8.24 23.12
C ARG A 93 13.25 7.13 22.06
N ALA A 94 14.30 7.05 21.23
CA ALA A 94 14.43 5.99 20.23
C ALA A 94 14.39 4.60 20.89
N ARG A 95 15.07 4.42 22.03
CA ARG A 95 15.07 3.15 22.78
C ARG A 95 13.65 2.72 23.14
N VAL A 96 12.80 3.64 23.62
CA VAL A 96 11.40 3.36 23.99
C VAL A 96 10.61 2.88 22.77
N SER A 97 10.76 3.53 21.60
CA SER A 97 10.09 3.10 20.38
C SER A 97 10.57 1.72 19.92
N LEU A 98 11.87 1.50 19.92
CA LEU A 98 12.47 0.25 19.43
C LEU A 98 12.13 -0.94 20.32
N ASP A 99 12.04 -0.75 21.64
CA ASP A 99 11.59 -1.80 22.57
C ASP A 99 10.13 -2.23 22.30
N ARG A 100 9.27 -1.29 21.90
CA ARG A 100 7.88 -1.57 21.52
C ARG A 100 7.76 -2.20 20.12
N LEU A 101 8.67 -1.86 19.21
CA LEU A 101 8.58 -2.24 17.81
C LEU A 101 8.53 -3.75 17.61
N ALA A 102 9.41 -4.49 18.29
CA ALA A 102 9.43 -5.96 18.23
C ALA A 102 8.13 -6.58 18.76
N ASP A 103 7.60 -6.08 19.87
CA ASP A 103 6.35 -6.56 20.48
C ASP A 103 5.15 -6.27 19.54
N HIS A 104 5.07 -5.08 18.96
CA HIS A 104 3.98 -4.72 18.06
C HIS A 104 4.03 -5.55 16.75
N TYR A 105 5.21 -5.81 16.19
CA TYR A 105 5.36 -6.69 15.03
C TYR A 105 4.96 -8.14 15.38
N ALA A 106 5.33 -8.63 16.56
CA ALA A 106 4.89 -9.95 17.02
C ALA A 106 3.37 -10.04 17.13
N ARG A 107 2.73 -9.03 17.76
CA ARG A 107 1.26 -8.94 17.85
C ARG A 107 0.58 -8.91 16.49
N GLN A 108 1.14 -8.16 15.53
CA GLN A 108 0.62 -8.14 14.16
C GLN A 108 0.67 -9.53 13.53
N ASN A 109 1.77 -10.26 13.72
CA ASN A 109 1.92 -11.62 13.21
C ASN A 109 0.95 -12.62 13.85
N ASP A 110 0.54 -12.37 15.09
CA ASP A 110 -0.35 -13.25 15.86
C ASP A 110 -1.85 -13.02 15.57
N LEU A 111 -2.22 -11.92 14.89
CA LEU A 111 -3.60 -11.67 14.50
C LEU A 111 -4.13 -12.82 13.62
N PRO A 112 -5.24 -13.50 14.00
CA PRO A 112 -5.67 -14.73 13.33
C PRO A 112 -5.87 -14.56 11.81
N GLY A 113 -6.58 -13.54 11.38
CA GLY A 113 -6.82 -13.27 9.95
C GLY A 113 -5.54 -12.93 9.19
N TYR A 114 -4.62 -12.15 9.77
CA TYR A 114 -3.33 -11.84 9.17
C TYR A 114 -2.42 -13.08 9.07
N ARG A 115 -2.42 -13.93 10.09
CA ARG A 115 -1.68 -15.20 10.08
C ARG A 115 -2.16 -16.13 8.96
N LEU A 116 -3.48 -16.20 8.72
CA LEU A 116 -4.03 -16.96 7.58
C LEU A 116 -3.63 -16.34 6.24
N LEU A 117 -3.62 -15.00 6.15
CA LEU A 117 -3.16 -14.30 4.94
C LEU A 117 -1.69 -14.64 4.63
N ARG A 118 -0.80 -14.63 5.63
CA ARG A 118 0.62 -14.98 5.47
C ARG A 118 0.88 -16.40 4.97
N GLN A 119 -0.04 -17.32 5.21
CA GLN A 119 0.08 -18.69 4.69
C GLN A 119 -0.22 -18.79 3.19
N ARG A 120 -0.94 -17.81 2.62
CA ARG A 120 -1.51 -17.88 1.27
C ARG A 120 -0.99 -16.82 0.32
N ALA A 121 -0.60 -15.66 0.84
CA ALA A 121 -0.15 -14.52 0.07
C ALA A 121 1.31 -14.19 0.38
N ARG A 122 2.05 -13.72 -0.61
CA ARG A 122 3.39 -13.16 -0.37
C ARG A 122 3.25 -11.85 0.40
N ILE A 123 3.95 -11.72 1.53
CA ILE A 123 3.99 -10.49 2.30
C ILE A 123 5.20 -9.68 1.86
N LEU A 124 4.92 -8.46 1.37
CA LEU A 124 5.91 -7.49 0.90
C LEU A 124 5.62 -6.14 1.55
N GLY A 125 6.54 -5.19 1.47
CA GLY A 125 6.24 -3.85 1.92
C GLY A 125 7.47 -3.00 2.18
N THR A 126 7.17 -1.80 2.65
CA THR A 126 8.11 -0.80 3.16
C THR A 126 7.69 -0.38 4.56
N TRP A 127 8.54 0.36 5.24
CA TRP A 127 8.17 1.06 6.48
C TRP A 127 7.73 2.48 6.21
N ASP A 128 7.13 3.11 7.23
CA ASP A 128 6.98 4.54 7.33
C ASP A 128 7.50 5.02 8.69
N ASP A 129 7.17 6.22 9.13
CA ASP A 129 7.74 6.87 10.29
C ASP A 129 7.43 6.16 11.62
N HIS A 130 6.21 5.63 11.79
CA HIS A 130 5.79 4.97 13.03
C HIS A 130 6.44 3.59 13.24
N ASP A 131 6.68 2.84 12.19
CA ASP A 131 7.43 1.58 12.26
C ASP A 131 8.93 1.76 11.96
N TYR A 132 9.37 2.97 11.55
CA TYR A 132 10.75 3.40 11.59
C TYR A 132 11.17 3.82 13.01
N GLY A 133 10.26 4.42 13.79
CA GLY A 133 10.38 4.62 15.21
C GLY A 133 10.25 6.04 15.74
N GLU A 134 10.01 7.04 14.89
CA GLU A 134 9.72 8.41 15.30
C GLU A 134 8.93 9.15 14.21
N ASN A 135 7.81 9.77 14.61
CA ASN A 135 6.91 10.49 13.72
C ASN A 135 7.63 11.51 12.84
N ASP A 136 7.40 11.47 11.54
CA ASP A 136 7.99 12.30 10.49
C ASP A 136 9.54 12.25 10.45
N ALA A 137 10.20 11.25 11.05
CA ALA A 137 11.66 11.16 11.06
C ALA A 137 12.24 10.65 9.72
N GLY A 138 13.46 11.09 9.45
CA GLY A 138 14.27 10.71 8.29
C GLY A 138 15.66 10.21 8.66
N ALA A 139 16.68 10.60 7.90
CA ALA A 139 18.07 10.17 8.12
C ALA A 139 18.64 10.57 9.48
N GLU A 140 18.04 11.55 10.13
CA GLU A 140 18.42 12.03 11.47
C GLU A 140 18.04 11.06 12.60
N PHE A 141 17.15 10.09 12.38
CA PHE A 141 16.74 9.16 13.41
C PHE A 141 17.91 8.26 13.86
N VAL A 142 18.22 8.33 15.14
CA VAL A 142 19.39 7.63 15.71
C VAL A 142 19.21 6.12 15.81
N GLY A 143 17.95 5.63 15.83
CA GLY A 143 17.57 4.21 15.98
C GLY A 143 17.47 3.40 14.70
N ARG A 144 17.75 4.02 13.53
CA ARG A 144 17.45 3.44 12.19
C ARG A 144 18.02 2.05 11.94
N ALA A 145 19.23 1.76 12.38
CA ALA A 145 19.87 0.45 12.14
C ALA A 145 19.16 -0.68 12.91
N GLU A 146 18.68 -0.39 14.11
CA GLU A 146 17.94 -1.34 14.92
C GLU A 146 16.51 -1.50 14.39
N ALA A 147 15.86 -0.41 13.98
CA ALA A 147 14.57 -0.45 13.31
C ALA A 147 14.64 -1.31 12.04
N GLN A 148 15.69 -1.15 11.23
CA GLN A 148 15.91 -1.98 10.03
C GLN A 148 16.00 -3.47 10.37
N ARG A 149 16.69 -3.84 11.46
CA ARG A 149 16.76 -5.24 11.90
C ARG A 149 15.37 -5.78 12.24
N HIS A 150 14.59 -5.06 13.06
CA HIS A 150 13.23 -5.46 13.43
C HIS A 150 12.30 -5.58 12.23
N PHE A 151 12.37 -4.65 11.29
CA PHE A 151 11.63 -4.70 10.04
C PHE A 151 11.97 -5.96 9.24
N LEU A 152 13.25 -6.24 9.02
CA LEU A 152 13.69 -7.40 8.24
C LEU A 152 13.32 -8.73 8.92
N ASP A 153 13.34 -8.76 10.26
CA ASP A 153 12.90 -9.93 11.04
C ASP A 153 11.39 -10.15 10.91
N PHE A 154 10.58 -9.09 10.93
CA PHE A 154 9.12 -9.18 10.71
C PHE A 154 8.77 -9.76 9.35
N TYR A 155 9.50 -9.41 8.30
CA TYR A 155 9.32 -9.95 6.95
C TYR A 155 9.96 -11.33 6.73
N GLY A 156 10.68 -11.85 7.72
CA GLY A 156 11.39 -13.13 7.59
C GLY A 156 12.52 -13.08 6.58
N GLU A 157 13.20 -11.93 6.47
CA GLU A 157 14.34 -11.78 5.56
C GLU A 157 15.46 -12.75 5.95
N PRO A 158 16.03 -13.53 5.02
CA PRO A 158 17.10 -14.49 5.31
C PRO A 158 18.30 -13.84 6.02
N ALA A 159 18.97 -14.61 6.88
CA ALA A 159 20.11 -14.11 7.67
C ALA A 159 21.30 -13.66 6.81
N ASP A 160 21.48 -14.30 5.64
CA ASP A 160 22.52 -14.02 4.65
C ASP A 160 22.12 -12.98 3.58
N SER A 161 20.91 -12.41 3.69
CA SER A 161 20.44 -11.41 2.73
C SER A 161 21.30 -10.15 2.74
N PRO A 162 21.69 -9.61 1.57
CA PRO A 162 22.39 -8.33 1.46
C PRO A 162 21.60 -7.15 2.08
N ARG A 163 20.27 -7.26 2.23
CA ARG A 163 19.44 -6.25 2.89
C ARG A 163 19.76 -6.07 4.36
N ARG A 164 20.38 -7.08 5.01
CA ARG A 164 20.78 -7.00 6.43
C ARG A 164 22.08 -6.23 6.66
N THR A 165 22.89 -6.05 5.61
CA THR A 165 24.20 -5.40 5.72
C THR A 165 24.29 -4.05 5.04
N ARG A 166 23.41 -3.76 4.05
CA ARG A 166 23.35 -2.43 3.43
C ARG A 166 22.38 -1.52 4.16
N PRO A 167 22.59 -0.18 4.12
CA PRO A 167 21.61 0.77 4.63
C PRO A 167 20.29 0.70 3.85
N GLY A 168 19.17 0.82 4.58
CA GLY A 168 17.82 0.90 4.01
C GLY A 168 17.21 -0.44 3.62
N ILE A 169 15.86 -0.41 3.57
CA ILE A 169 15.04 -1.62 3.40
C ILE A 169 14.47 -1.81 1.98
N TYR A 170 14.80 -0.90 1.04
CA TYR A 170 14.28 -0.95 -0.32
C TYR A 170 14.51 -2.32 -1.00
N ALA A 171 13.54 -2.76 -1.82
CA ALA A 171 13.59 -4.06 -2.49
C ALA A 171 12.84 -4.04 -3.82
N SER A 172 13.15 -5.02 -4.68
CA SER A 172 12.41 -5.28 -5.91
C SER A 172 12.13 -6.76 -6.04
N HIS A 173 10.87 -7.08 -6.28
CA HIS A 173 10.38 -8.46 -6.46
C HIS A 173 9.75 -8.59 -7.84
N ARG A 174 10.00 -9.70 -8.51
CA ARG A 174 9.45 -9.97 -9.85
C ARG A 174 8.74 -11.30 -9.86
N PHE A 175 7.52 -11.28 -10.39
CA PHE A 175 6.65 -12.44 -10.49
C PHE A 175 6.10 -12.57 -11.91
N GLY A 176 5.78 -13.78 -12.30
CA GLY A 176 5.13 -14.08 -13.55
C GLY A 176 6.07 -14.49 -14.68
N PRO A 177 5.51 -15.19 -15.68
CA PRO A 177 6.23 -15.59 -16.89
C PRO A 177 6.51 -14.38 -17.79
N ARG A 178 7.41 -14.56 -18.74
CA ARG A 178 7.70 -13.55 -19.78
C ARG A 178 6.41 -13.08 -20.47
N GLY A 179 6.24 -11.77 -20.64
CA GLY A 179 5.07 -11.12 -21.22
C GLY A 179 3.92 -10.88 -20.21
N ARG A 180 4.09 -11.33 -18.95
CA ARG A 180 3.15 -11.10 -17.84
C ARG A 180 3.89 -10.88 -16.54
N VAL A 181 5.02 -10.18 -16.60
CA VAL A 181 5.87 -9.91 -15.44
C VAL A 181 5.33 -8.74 -14.66
N VAL A 182 5.06 -8.96 -13.37
CA VAL A 182 4.78 -7.92 -12.38
C VAL A 182 6.04 -7.67 -11.57
N GLN A 183 6.53 -6.44 -11.60
CA GLN A 183 7.63 -5.97 -10.75
C GLN A 183 7.05 -5.11 -9.63
N ILE A 184 7.34 -5.46 -8.38
CA ILE A 184 6.97 -4.69 -7.18
C ILE A 184 8.26 -4.09 -6.63
N VAL A 185 8.32 -2.76 -6.59
CA VAL A 185 9.48 -1.98 -6.16
C VAL A 185 9.09 -1.23 -4.88
N THR A 186 9.61 -1.66 -3.72
CA THR A 186 9.39 -0.98 -2.45
C THR A 186 10.52 0.01 -2.21
N LEU A 187 10.17 1.29 -2.06
CA LEU A 187 11.12 2.36 -1.76
C LEU A 187 11.30 2.50 -0.25
N ASP A 188 12.47 2.90 0.16
CA ASP A 188 12.76 3.35 1.53
C ASP A 188 12.76 4.89 1.53
N THR A 189 11.73 5.48 2.04
CA THR A 189 11.52 6.94 2.09
C THR A 189 11.96 7.55 3.42
N ARG A 190 12.63 6.76 4.30
CA ARG A 190 13.04 7.19 5.64
C ARG A 190 14.55 7.23 5.83
N SER A 191 15.27 6.15 5.55
CA SER A 191 16.68 6.00 5.89
C SER A 191 17.61 7.10 5.35
N PHE A 192 17.24 7.70 4.23
CA PHE A 192 18.09 8.67 3.52
C PHE A 192 17.44 10.05 3.42
N ARG A 193 16.17 10.18 3.82
CA ARG A 193 15.40 11.39 3.64
C ARG A 193 16.00 12.54 4.47
N SER A 194 16.27 13.65 3.79
CA SER A 194 16.68 14.90 4.44
C SER A 194 15.58 15.39 5.39
N PRO A 195 15.93 16.15 6.44
CA PRO A 195 14.94 16.74 7.34
C PRO A 195 13.87 17.54 6.58
N LEU A 196 12.64 17.46 7.07
CA LEU A 196 11.53 18.24 6.53
C LEU A 196 11.68 19.72 6.88
N HIS A 197 11.40 20.59 5.91
CA HIS A 197 11.39 22.03 6.13
C HIS A 197 10.06 22.43 6.79
N ARG A 198 10.09 22.72 8.09
CA ARG A 198 8.93 23.25 8.81
C ARG A 198 8.69 24.70 8.44
N GLY A 199 7.45 25.04 8.16
CA GLY A 199 7.03 26.42 7.97
C GLY A 199 6.83 27.12 9.31
N ASP A 200 7.16 28.41 9.38
CA ASP A 200 6.77 29.26 10.47
C ASP A 200 5.28 29.61 10.32
N SER A 201 4.47 29.07 11.20
CA SER A 201 3.04 29.37 11.21
C SER A 201 2.61 29.86 12.59
N PRO A 202 1.89 30.98 12.68
CA PRO A 202 1.28 31.44 13.94
C PRO A 202 0.17 30.48 14.43
N GLU A 203 -0.37 29.65 13.56
CA GLU A 203 -1.38 28.63 13.86
C GLU A 203 -0.75 27.24 13.70
N ALA A 204 -0.50 26.54 14.80
CA ALA A 204 0.09 25.20 14.79
C ALA A 204 -0.73 24.24 13.91
N GLY A 205 -0.06 23.62 12.94
CA GLY A 205 -0.68 22.66 12.02
C GLY A 205 -1.34 23.29 10.79
N TRP A 206 -1.10 24.60 10.53
CA TRP A 206 -1.63 25.30 9.35
C TRP A 206 -0.58 26.24 8.76
N ILE A 207 -0.37 26.19 7.45
CA ILE A 207 0.48 27.11 6.71
C ILE A 207 -0.35 27.73 5.58
N ASP A 208 -0.48 29.06 5.57
CA ASP A 208 -1.25 29.81 4.57
C ASP A 208 -2.70 29.29 4.43
N GLY A 209 -3.33 28.91 5.55
CA GLY A 209 -4.68 28.36 5.55
C GLY A 209 -4.81 26.92 5.02
N ILE A 210 -3.69 26.24 4.75
CA ILE A 210 -3.63 24.84 4.30
C ILE A 210 -3.16 23.97 5.47
N PRO A 211 -3.84 22.84 5.78
CA PRO A 211 -3.45 21.95 6.86
C PRO A 211 -2.08 21.31 6.65
N GLY A 212 -1.28 21.24 7.72
CA GLY A 212 0.03 20.62 7.79
C GLY A 212 1.13 21.56 8.24
N ASN A 213 2.37 21.06 8.35
CA ASN A 213 3.49 21.77 8.98
C ASN A 213 4.69 21.97 8.04
N TYR A 214 4.61 21.50 6.78
CA TYR A 214 5.80 21.40 5.93
C TYR A 214 5.69 22.19 4.64
N LEU A 215 6.76 22.89 4.33
CA LEU A 215 6.97 23.61 3.08
C LEU A 215 7.90 22.82 2.16
N PRO A 216 7.84 23.03 0.85
CA PRO A 216 8.84 22.52 -0.07
C PRO A 216 10.25 22.99 0.29
N SER A 217 11.22 22.09 0.27
CA SER A 217 12.64 22.44 0.46
C SER A 217 13.15 23.21 -0.75
N ALA A 218 13.82 24.34 -0.48
CA ALA A 218 14.56 25.09 -1.49
C ALA A 218 15.96 24.55 -1.74
N ASP A 219 16.46 23.63 -0.89
CA ASP A 219 17.76 23.01 -1.05
C ASP A 219 17.74 21.97 -2.18
N PRO A 220 18.47 22.17 -3.28
CA PRO A 220 18.52 21.22 -4.39
C PRO A 220 19.22 19.91 -4.04
N ALA A 221 19.98 19.87 -2.94
CA ALA A 221 20.66 18.68 -2.45
C ALA A 221 19.79 17.85 -1.48
N ALA A 222 18.65 18.39 -1.06
CA ALA A 222 17.71 17.65 -0.22
C ALA A 222 17.18 16.42 -0.97
N THR A 223 17.19 15.27 -0.31
CA THR A 223 16.89 13.98 -0.93
C THR A 223 15.82 13.20 -0.16
N VAL A 224 15.09 12.35 -0.86
CA VAL A 224 14.20 11.31 -0.28
C VAL A 224 14.93 9.96 -0.25
N LEU A 225 15.55 9.57 -1.36
CA LEU A 225 16.09 8.21 -1.52
C LEU A 225 17.59 8.09 -1.29
N GLY A 226 18.32 9.20 -1.31
CA GLY A 226 19.78 9.15 -1.29
C GLY A 226 20.41 8.56 -2.55
N ALA A 227 21.71 8.81 -2.77
CA ALA A 227 22.37 8.48 -4.03
C ALA A 227 22.42 6.98 -4.35
N GLU A 228 22.55 6.12 -3.33
CA GLU A 228 22.65 4.67 -3.54
C GLU A 228 21.33 4.06 -3.97
N GLN A 229 20.23 4.42 -3.31
CA GLN A 229 18.91 3.92 -3.68
C GLN A 229 18.50 4.46 -5.07
N TRP A 230 18.88 5.68 -5.44
CA TRP A 230 18.64 6.20 -6.79
C TRP A 230 19.33 5.37 -7.88
N ARG A 231 20.61 5.03 -7.68
CA ARG A 231 21.34 4.16 -8.63
C ARG A 231 20.71 2.77 -8.74
N TRP A 232 20.32 2.22 -7.60
CA TRP A 232 19.62 0.95 -7.55
C TRP A 232 18.26 1.04 -8.26
N LEU A 233 17.44 2.07 -7.99
CA LEU A 233 16.12 2.26 -8.60
C LEU A 233 16.23 2.35 -10.14
N GLU A 234 17.20 3.08 -10.66
CA GLU A 234 17.47 3.13 -12.09
C GLU A 234 17.77 1.72 -12.65
N SER A 235 18.60 0.95 -11.98
CA SER A 235 18.97 -0.39 -12.41
C SER A 235 17.77 -1.34 -12.46
N VAL A 236 16.86 -1.27 -11.49
CA VAL A 236 15.69 -2.15 -11.44
C VAL A 236 14.58 -1.69 -12.40
N LEU A 237 14.41 -0.39 -12.65
CA LEU A 237 13.43 0.11 -13.61
C LEU A 237 13.80 -0.22 -15.07
N ARG A 238 15.10 -0.41 -15.37
CA ARG A 238 15.57 -0.90 -16.68
C ARG A 238 15.31 -2.38 -16.92
N GLN A 239 14.96 -3.15 -15.88
CA GLN A 239 14.65 -4.57 -16.06
C GLN A 239 13.30 -4.74 -16.77
N PRO A 240 13.16 -5.74 -17.66
CA PRO A 240 11.89 -5.99 -18.35
C PRO A 240 10.76 -6.34 -17.37
N ALA A 241 9.65 -5.61 -17.45
CA ALA A 241 8.40 -5.94 -16.77
C ALA A 241 7.21 -5.36 -17.55
N ASP A 242 6.04 -5.98 -17.40
CA ASP A 242 4.81 -5.56 -18.07
C ASP A 242 3.97 -4.63 -17.18
N VAL A 243 3.98 -4.87 -15.88
CA VAL A 243 3.39 -4.03 -14.84
C VAL A 243 4.44 -3.73 -13.79
N ARG A 244 4.54 -2.47 -13.38
CA ARG A 244 5.41 -2.03 -12.29
C ARG A 244 4.59 -1.34 -11.21
N VAL A 245 4.69 -1.85 -10.00
CA VAL A 245 4.08 -1.27 -8.81
C VAL A 245 5.20 -0.65 -7.99
N ILE A 246 5.28 0.68 -7.97
CA ILE A 246 6.22 1.42 -7.13
C ILE A 246 5.50 1.78 -5.84
N VAL A 247 6.01 1.25 -4.73
CA VAL A 247 5.48 1.46 -3.38
C VAL A 247 6.31 2.53 -2.69
N SER A 248 5.66 3.63 -2.35
CA SER A 248 6.21 4.71 -1.53
C SER A 248 5.38 4.82 -0.26
N SER A 249 6.00 4.97 0.92
CA SER A 249 5.20 5.13 2.13
C SER A 249 4.44 6.47 2.14
N ILE A 250 5.03 7.52 1.59
CA ILE A 250 4.45 8.86 1.47
C ILE A 250 3.98 9.16 0.04
N GLN A 251 3.01 10.05 -0.12
CA GLN A 251 2.42 10.40 -1.41
C GLN A 251 3.41 11.05 -2.39
N VAL A 252 3.30 10.67 -3.68
CA VAL A 252 4.16 11.14 -4.78
C VAL A 252 3.45 12.21 -5.62
N LEU A 253 2.23 11.96 -6.07
CA LEU A 253 1.52 12.86 -6.99
C LEU A 253 0.86 14.05 -6.29
N PRO A 254 0.14 13.90 -5.17
CA PRO A 254 -0.42 15.01 -4.42
C PRO A 254 0.70 15.93 -3.91
N ASP A 255 0.58 17.27 -4.14
CA ASP A 255 1.56 18.23 -3.66
C ASP A 255 0.95 19.54 -3.10
N ASP A 256 -0.36 19.63 -3.04
CA ASP A 256 -1.06 20.85 -2.62
C ASP A 256 -1.18 21.01 -1.09
N HIS A 257 -1.20 19.89 -0.34
CA HIS A 257 -1.26 19.93 1.13
C HIS A 257 0.08 20.23 1.80
N ARG A 258 0.08 20.50 3.14
CA ARG A 258 1.28 20.83 3.92
C ARG A 258 1.74 19.72 4.87
N PHE A 259 1.27 18.48 4.69
CA PHE A 259 1.78 17.31 5.35
C PHE A 259 2.97 16.72 4.61
N GLU A 260 3.59 15.67 5.14
CA GLU A 260 4.70 14.99 4.49
C GLU A 260 4.29 14.39 3.14
N LYS A 261 5.17 14.49 2.15
CA LYS A 261 5.02 13.97 0.79
C LYS A 261 6.27 14.22 -0.05
N TRP A 262 6.35 13.62 -1.22
CA TRP A 262 7.43 13.92 -2.18
C TRP A 262 7.45 15.39 -2.62
N GLY A 263 6.32 16.07 -2.62
CA GLY A 263 6.23 17.49 -2.92
C GLY A 263 7.02 18.39 -1.96
N ASN A 264 7.41 17.91 -0.77
CA ASN A 264 8.35 18.60 0.12
C ASN A 264 9.78 18.59 -0.43
N PHE A 265 10.10 17.74 -1.41
CA PHE A 265 11.36 17.60 -2.10
C PHE A 265 11.17 17.70 -3.62
N PRO A 266 10.86 18.90 -4.15
CA PRO A 266 10.40 19.07 -5.54
C PRO A 266 11.41 18.55 -6.58
N ALA A 267 12.71 18.67 -6.30
CA ALA A 267 13.77 18.16 -7.18
C ALA A 267 13.75 16.63 -7.27
N GLU A 268 13.58 15.95 -6.14
CA GLU A 268 13.51 14.49 -6.06
C GLU A 268 12.22 13.94 -6.72
N ARG A 269 11.07 14.61 -6.49
CA ARG A 269 9.81 14.26 -7.16
C ARG A 269 9.95 14.34 -8.68
N ARG A 270 10.47 15.45 -9.21
CA ARG A 270 10.77 15.58 -10.65
C ARG A 270 11.72 14.50 -11.14
N ARG A 271 12.76 14.20 -10.37
CA ARG A 271 13.74 13.16 -10.69
C ARG A 271 13.09 11.77 -10.83
N LEU A 272 12.15 11.41 -9.95
CA LEU A 272 11.43 10.13 -10.03
C LEU A 272 10.63 10.03 -11.34
N LEU A 273 9.87 11.06 -11.68
CA LEU A 273 9.06 11.08 -12.90
C LEU A 273 9.95 11.06 -14.16
N ALA A 274 11.02 11.84 -14.15
CA ALA A 274 12.01 11.83 -15.24
C ALA A 274 12.72 10.47 -15.38
N LEU A 275 13.00 9.78 -14.28
CA LEU A 275 13.62 8.46 -14.30
C LEU A 275 12.70 7.40 -14.89
N ILE A 276 11.40 7.42 -14.58
CA ILE A 276 10.40 6.53 -15.22
C ILE A 276 10.46 6.68 -16.73
N ARG A 277 10.47 7.92 -17.21
CA ARG A 277 10.59 8.22 -18.64
C ARG A 277 11.94 7.77 -19.24
N ALA A 278 13.04 8.14 -18.59
CA ALA A 278 14.39 7.89 -19.10
C ALA A 278 14.75 6.40 -19.16
N THR A 279 14.17 5.58 -18.27
CA THR A 279 14.37 4.12 -18.28
C THR A 279 13.45 3.40 -19.26
N GLY A 280 12.45 4.09 -19.83
CA GLY A 280 11.43 3.48 -20.66
C GLY A 280 10.52 2.54 -19.86
N ALA A 281 10.44 2.70 -18.54
CA ALA A 281 9.60 1.88 -17.68
C ALA A 281 8.13 2.05 -18.04
N THR A 282 7.46 0.97 -18.44
CA THR A 282 6.04 0.95 -18.83
C THR A 282 5.19 0.30 -17.74
N GLY A 283 3.86 0.51 -17.77
CA GLY A 283 2.93 -0.13 -16.84
C GLY A 283 3.12 0.29 -15.39
N VAL A 284 3.62 1.52 -15.14
CA VAL A 284 3.88 1.99 -13.77
C VAL A 284 2.59 2.49 -13.13
N VAL A 285 2.35 2.00 -11.91
CA VAL A 285 1.40 2.55 -10.95
C VAL A 285 2.08 2.77 -9.61
N LEU A 286 1.66 3.79 -8.89
CA LEU A 286 2.18 4.17 -7.58
C LEU A 286 1.20 3.73 -6.49
N LEU A 287 1.71 3.25 -5.36
CA LEU A 287 0.94 3.00 -4.15
C LEU A 287 1.56 3.78 -3.00
N SER A 288 0.72 4.39 -2.15
CA SER A 288 1.20 5.20 -1.01
C SER A 288 0.34 5.09 0.25
N GLY A 289 0.90 5.52 1.37
CA GLY A 289 0.34 5.52 2.72
C GLY A 289 0.35 6.89 3.41
N ASP A 290 0.62 6.92 4.72
CA ASP A 290 0.85 8.08 5.61
C ASP A 290 -0.39 8.93 5.93
N ARG A 291 -1.32 9.12 5.01
CA ARG A 291 -2.33 10.19 5.05
C ARG A 291 -3.59 9.91 5.88
N HIS A 292 -3.74 8.72 6.44
CA HIS A 292 -4.94 8.29 7.17
C HIS A 292 -6.25 8.41 6.36
N THR A 293 -6.12 8.42 5.04
CA THR A 293 -7.22 8.48 4.07
C THR A 293 -6.92 7.59 2.87
N GLY A 294 -7.95 7.32 2.06
CA GLY A 294 -7.81 6.68 0.76
C GLY A 294 -8.16 7.66 -0.35
N GLU A 295 -7.36 7.72 -1.40
CA GLU A 295 -7.67 8.50 -2.58
C GLU A 295 -6.95 7.97 -3.83
N LEU A 296 -7.55 8.22 -4.99
CA LEU A 296 -6.93 7.99 -6.28
C LEU A 296 -6.48 9.32 -6.87
N SER A 297 -5.22 9.38 -7.29
CA SER A 297 -4.64 10.52 -8.00
C SER A 297 -4.21 10.11 -9.41
N ARG A 298 -4.37 11.02 -10.37
CA ARG A 298 -3.92 10.86 -11.75
C ARG A 298 -3.15 12.07 -12.21
N LEU A 299 -1.87 11.89 -12.51
CA LEU A 299 -1.06 12.86 -13.23
C LEU A 299 -1.25 12.62 -14.73
N ASP A 300 -1.74 13.62 -15.46
CA ASP A 300 -1.80 13.60 -16.92
C ASP A 300 -0.83 14.66 -17.47
N PRO A 301 0.33 14.28 -18.02
CA PRO A 301 1.34 15.23 -18.47
C PRO A 301 0.83 16.27 -19.47
N ALA A 302 -0.20 15.92 -20.25
CA ALA A 302 -0.81 16.82 -21.22
C ALA A 302 -1.65 17.95 -20.58
N ARG A 303 -1.93 17.85 -19.29
CA ARG A 303 -2.77 18.82 -18.52
C ARG A 303 -1.98 19.62 -17.50
N GLU A 304 -0.70 19.30 -17.29
CA GLU A 304 0.13 20.02 -16.34
C GLU A 304 0.57 21.38 -16.91
N PRO A 305 0.46 22.49 -16.13
CA PRO A 305 0.93 23.81 -16.56
C PRO A 305 2.43 23.83 -16.91
N ASP A 306 3.22 23.02 -16.18
CA ASP A 306 4.66 22.86 -16.35
C ASP A 306 5.00 21.53 -17.05
N GLY A 307 4.23 21.14 -18.05
CA GLY A 307 4.18 19.80 -18.64
C GLY A 307 5.51 19.12 -18.94
N ALA A 308 6.58 19.88 -19.16
CA ALA A 308 7.92 19.33 -19.35
C ALA A 308 8.60 18.88 -18.02
N ALA A 309 8.23 19.45 -16.87
CA ALA A 309 8.88 19.18 -15.58
C ALA A 309 8.31 17.95 -14.86
N LEU A 310 7.08 17.55 -15.16
CA LEU A 310 6.36 16.42 -14.53
C LEU A 310 5.88 15.41 -15.59
N ASP A 311 6.72 15.07 -16.57
CA ASP A 311 6.36 14.16 -17.63
C ASP A 311 7.04 12.79 -17.50
N PRO A 312 6.34 11.77 -16.98
CA PRO A 312 6.81 10.39 -16.97
C PRO A 312 6.70 9.67 -18.33
N GLY A 313 6.20 10.35 -19.38
CA GLY A 313 5.99 9.81 -20.73
C GLY A 313 4.57 9.30 -21.01
N TYR A 314 3.74 9.17 -20.00
CA TYR A 314 2.35 8.72 -20.06
C TYR A 314 1.62 9.06 -18.75
N PRO A 315 0.27 8.98 -18.68
CA PRO A 315 -0.46 9.24 -17.45
C PRO A 315 -0.05 8.27 -16.32
N LEU A 316 0.26 8.79 -15.14
CA LEU A 316 0.50 8.00 -13.94
C LEU A 316 -0.71 8.01 -13.02
N TYR A 317 -0.92 6.89 -12.35
CA TYR A 317 -1.93 6.72 -11.30
C TYR A 317 -1.24 6.40 -9.98
N GLU A 318 -1.73 7.02 -8.92
CA GLU A 318 -1.35 6.71 -7.53
C GLU A 318 -2.60 6.38 -6.74
N LEU A 319 -2.61 5.20 -6.08
CA LEU A 319 -3.66 4.85 -5.14
C LEU A 319 -3.08 4.88 -3.73
N THR A 320 -3.54 5.86 -2.94
CA THR A 320 -3.27 5.96 -1.51
C THR A 320 -4.26 5.08 -0.76
N SER A 321 -3.76 4.18 0.10
CA SER A 321 -4.58 3.36 1.00
C SER A 321 -3.97 3.36 2.39
N SER A 322 -4.46 4.26 3.24
CA SER A 322 -3.77 4.70 4.45
C SER A 322 -4.72 4.80 5.64
N ALA A 323 -5.55 3.78 5.87
CA ALA A 323 -6.45 3.76 7.01
C ALA A 323 -6.94 2.35 7.36
N LEU A 324 -6.03 1.40 7.58
CA LEU A 324 -6.45 0.06 8.02
C LEU A 324 -7.15 0.12 9.37
N THR A 325 -6.56 0.80 10.37
CA THR A 325 -7.16 1.03 11.69
C THR A 325 -7.05 2.48 12.16
N LYS A 326 -6.21 3.30 11.51
CA LYS A 326 -5.97 4.70 11.86
C LYS A 326 -6.53 5.61 10.76
N SER A 327 -7.84 5.80 10.74
CA SER A 327 -8.47 6.72 9.77
C SER A 327 -8.46 8.17 10.28
N ALA A 328 -8.46 9.14 9.36
CA ALA A 328 -8.47 10.57 9.68
C ALA A 328 -9.60 10.99 10.64
N PRO A 329 -10.86 10.49 10.53
CA PRO A 329 -11.91 10.84 11.48
C PRO A 329 -11.64 10.37 12.90
N THR A 330 -11.01 9.21 13.09
CA THR A 330 -10.77 8.64 14.43
C THR A 330 -9.61 9.30 15.16
N ASN A 331 -8.55 9.66 14.44
CA ASN A 331 -7.37 10.29 15.04
C ASN A 331 -7.49 11.80 15.12
N PHE A 332 -8.00 12.43 14.08
CA PHE A 332 -8.00 13.89 13.94
C PHE A 332 -9.26 14.54 14.54
N ALA A 333 -10.44 13.91 14.41
CA ALA A 333 -11.65 14.44 15.04
C ALA A 333 -11.57 14.40 16.57
N ALA A 334 -10.90 13.38 17.15
CA ALA A 334 -10.65 13.33 18.57
C ALA A 334 -9.65 14.41 19.05
N GLN A 335 -8.64 14.72 18.24
CA GLN A 335 -7.66 15.75 18.55
C GLN A 335 -8.19 17.16 18.31
N LEU A 336 -8.98 17.38 17.25
CA LEU A 336 -9.52 18.69 16.89
C LEU A 336 -10.84 19.03 17.57
N ALA A 337 -11.69 18.06 17.91
CA ALA A 337 -12.85 18.33 18.77
C ALA A 337 -12.41 18.91 20.14
N ALA A 338 -11.15 18.61 20.53
CA ALA A 338 -10.56 19.19 21.74
C ALA A 338 -9.98 20.62 21.53
N THR A 339 -9.70 21.06 20.30
CA THR A 339 -8.86 22.26 20.08
C THR A 339 -9.33 23.25 19.02
N SER A 340 -10.22 22.91 18.07
CA SER A 340 -10.63 23.87 17.02
C SER A 340 -11.95 23.54 16.30
N PRO A 341 -12.80 24.55 16.03
CA PRO A 341 -14.00 24.42 15.18
C PRO A 341 -13.70 24.08 13.70
N ARG A 342 -12.42 24.13 13.28
CA ARG A 342 -11.97 23.91 11.89
C ARG A 342 -11.71 22.42 11.53
N ALA A 343 -11.94 21.48 12.45
CA ALA A 343 -11.83 20.03 12.23
C ALA A 343 -12.57 19.49 11.00
N VAL A 344 -13.54 20.26 10.50
CA VAL A 344 -14.36 19.89 9.35
C VAL A 344 -13.58 19.97 8.02
N THR A 345 -12.43 20.64 8.01
CA THR A 345 -11.67 20.96 6.78
C THR A 345 -10.85 19.80 6.21
N PHE A 346 -10.61 18.73 6.96
CA PHE A 346 -9.88 17.56 6.46
C PHE A 346 -10.59 16.85 5.29
N LYS A 347 -11.90 16.98 5.18
CA LYS A 347 -12.69 16.49 4.03
C LYS A 347 -12.40 17.22 2.73
N HIS A 348 -11.67 18.35 2.76
CA HIS A 348 -11.44 19.25 1.64
C HIS A 348 -9.94 19.50 1.36
N GLU A 349 -9.07 18.58 1.79
CA GLU A 349 -7.66 18.66 1.41
C GLU A 349 -7.54 18.79 -0.11
N ILE A 350 -6.87 19.85 -0.55
CA ILE A 350 -6.70 20.13 -1.97
C ILE A 350 -5.74 19.09 -2.56
N ASN A 351 -6.15 18.47 -3.64
CA ASN A 351 -5.32 17.63 -4.48
C ASN A 351 -5.82 17.77 -5.93
N ARG A 352 -5.09 18.55 -6.73
CA ARG A 352 -5.45 18.81 -8.14
C ARG A 352 -5.41 17.57 -9.03
N HIS A 353 -4.72 16.52 -8.60
CA HIS A 353 -4.63 15.25 -9.30
C HIS A 353 -5.73 14.24 -8.90
N ARG A 354 -6.58 14.56 -7.91
CA ARG A 354 -7.59 13.65 -7.39
C ARG A 354 -8.61 13.23 -8.44
N VAL A 355 -8.89 11.94 -8.47
CA VAL A 355 -9.99 11.33 -9.23
C VAL A 355 -11.06 10.89 -8.23
N GLY A 356 -12.24 11.48 -8.29
CA GLY A 356 -13.32 11.19 -7.35
C GLY A 356 -13.16 11.88 -6.00
N SER A 357 -13.45 11.17 -4.91
CA SER A 357 -13.49 11.70 -3.54
C SER A 357 -12.47 11.02 -2.65
N THR A 358 -12.07 11.70 -1.58
CA THR A 358 -11.25 11.13 -0.50
C THR A 358 -12.11 10.22 0.38
N LEU A 359 -11.57 9.05 0.73
CA LEU A 359 -12.18 8.09 1.64
C LEU A 359 -11.55 8.23 3.03
N ALA A 360 -12.35 8.53 4.05
CA ALA A 360 -11.91 8.75 5.42
C ALA A 360 -12.42 7.68 6.41
N TYR A 361 -12.65 6.47 5.94
CA TYR A 361 -13.06 5.30 6.75
C TYR A 361 -11.99 4.22 6.69
N HIS A 362 -12.07 3.22 7.57
CA HIS A 362 -11.16 2.06 7.52
C HIS A 362 -11.31 1.34 6.18
N HIS A 363 -10.20 1.11 5.52
CA HIS A 363 -10.18 0.53 4.18
C HIS A 363 -8.84 -0.14 3.85
N PHE A 364 -8.86 -0.92 2.77
CA PHE A 364 -7.68 -1.46 2.11
C PHE A 364 -7.77 -1.26 0.60
N GLY A 365 -6.64 -1.28 -0.06
CA GLY A 365 -6.53 -1.19 -1.51
C GLY A 365 -6.43 -2.56 -2.17
N LEU A 366 -6.92 -2.65 -3.40
CA LEU A 366 -6.79 -3.83 -4.26
C LEU A 366 -6.43 -3.42 -5.69
N LEU A 367 -5.30 -3.90 -6.17
CA LEU A 367 -4.91 -3.85 -7.58
C LEU A 367 -5.18 -5.21 -8.21
N THR A 368 -6.06 -5.25 -9.21
CA THR A 368 -6.34 -6.45 -9.99
C THR A 368 -5.76 -6.31 -11.40
N ILE A 369 -5.10 -7.35 -11.90
CA ILE A 369 -4.53 -7.42 -13.24
C ILE A 369 -5.31 -8.45 -14.03
N ASP A 370 -6.09 -7.98 -15.00
CA ASP A 370 -6.78 -8.81 -15.97
C ASP A 370 -5.92 -8.93 -17.23
N TRP A 371 -5.17 -10.03 -17.30
CA TRP A 371 -4.26 -10.31 -18.40
C TRP A 371 -4.97 -10.70 -19.70
N GLU A 372 -6.20 -11.19 -19.58
CA GLU A 372 -7.02 -11.70 -20.66
C GLU A 372 -8.20 -10.76 -21.04
N ALA A 373 -8.17 -9.50 -20.55
CA ALA A 373 -9.25 -8.55 -20.81
C ALA A 373 -9.47 -8.32 -22.31
N ALA A 374 -10.71 -8.21 -22.71
CA ALA A 374 -11.08 -7.82 -24.06
C ALA A 374 -10.47 -6.44 -24.41
N GLY A 375 -9.73 -6.36 -25.51
CA GLY A 375 -8.97 -5.16 -25.89
C GLY A 375 -7.57 -5.06 -25.30
N GLY A 376 -7.08 -6.11 -24.64
CA GLY A 376 -5.74 -6.23 -24.04
C GLY A 376 -5.74 -6.09 -22.54
N PRO A 377 -4.60 -6.41 -21.90
CA PRO A 377 -4.47 -6.41 -20.43
C PRO A 377 -4.88 -5.07 -19.81
N ALA A 378 -5.51 -5.15 -18.63
CA ALA A 378 -5.97 -3.98 -17.90
C ALA A 378 -5.75 -4.13 -16.40
N LEU A 379 -5.51 -2.99 -15.74
CA LEU A 379 -5.44 -2.86 -14.30
C LEU A 379 -6.78 -2.37 -13.77
N THR A 380 -7.17 -2.83 -12.59
CA THR A 380 -8.24 -2.22 -11.80
C THR A 380 -7.67 -1.81 -10.45
N LEU A 381 -7.73 -0.52 -10.18
CA LEU A 381 -7.38 0.10 -8.90
C LEU A 381 -8.66 0.28 -8.10
N ALA A 382 -8.75 -0.27 -6.89
CA ALA A 382 -9.96 -0.19 -6.08
C ALA A 382 -9.65 0.03 -4.60
N LEU A 383 -10.55 0.75 -3.90
CA LEU A 383 -10.58 0.81 -2.45
C LEU A 383 -11.81 0.06 -1.93
N HIS A 384 -11.60 -0.71 -0.89
CA HIS A 384 -12.63 -1.48 -0.20
C HIS A 384 -12.67 -1.10 1.27
N LEU A 385 -13.85 -0.90 1.83
CA LEU A 385 -14.02 -0.74 3.27
C LEU A 385 -13.55 -1.99 4.03
N ASP A 386 -13.31 -1.86 5.31
CA ASP A 386 -12.82 -2.92 6.21
C ASP A 386 -13.72 -4.18 6.25
N HIS A 387 -14.99 -4.04 5.90
CA HIS A 387 -15.95 -5.15 5.73
C HIS A 387 -16.08 -5.63 4.27
N GLY A 388 -15.26 -5.10 3.35
CA GLY A 388 -15.12 -5.56 1.97
C GLY A 388 -15.98 -4.86 0.92
N ALA A 389 -16.86 -3.90 1.27
CA ALA A 389 -17.60 -3.13 0.27
C ALA A 389 -16.64 -2.28 -0.59
N GLU A 390 -16.76 -2.36 -1.92
CA GLU A 390 -15.99 -1.53 -2.84
C GLU A 390 -16.60 -0.12 -2.91
N VAL A 391 -15.76 0.90 -2.75
CA VAL A 391 -16.18 2.31 -2.69
C VAL A 391 -15.49 3.21 -3.72
N LEU A 392 -14.41 2.73 -4.33
CA LEU A 392 -13.72 3.40 -5.41
C LEU A 392 -13.21 2.34 -6.40
N ARG A 393 -13.34 2.62 -7.69
CA ARG A 393 -12.82 1.78 -8.75
C ARG A 393 -12.39 2.62 -9.94
N GLU A 394 -11.19 2.35 -10.46
CA GLU A 394 -10.69 2.88 -11.73
C GLU A 394 -10.11 1.74 -12.56
N ARG A 395 -10.52 1.65 -13.83
CA ARG A 395 -10.01 0.66 -14.77
C ARG A 395 -9.07 1.32 -15.78
N VAL A 396 -7.83 0.86 -15.81
CA VAL A 396 -6.76 1.44 -16.61
C VAL A 396 -6.28 0.39 -17.63
N PRO A 397 -6.52 0.57 -18.94
CA PRO A 397 -5.92 -0.28 -19.98
C PRO A 397 -4.39 -0.20 -19.91
N LEU A 398 -3.71 -1.33 -19.87
CA LEU A 398 -2.24 -1.36 -19.75
C LEU A 398 -1.54 -0.68 -20.92
N ALA A 399 -2.18 -0.69 -22.09
CA ALA A 399 -1.70 0.01 -23.28
C ALA A 399 -1.57 1.54 -23.09
N THR A 400 -2.35 2.15 -22.18
CA THR A 400 -2.27 3.60 -21.89
C THR A 400 -1.10 3.98 -21.00
N LEU A 401 -0.48 3.00 -20.34
CA LEU A 401 0.66 3.17 -19.43
C LEU A 401 1.99 2.92 -20.19
N ARG A 402 2.10 3.46 -21.35
CA ARG A 402 3.29 3.37 -22.22
C ARG A 402 3.54 4.71 -22.90
N PRO A 403 4.80 5.09 -23.18
CA PRO A 403 5.08 6.25 -24.01
C PRO A 403 4.32 6.15 -25.33
N ARG A 404 3.76 7.26 -25.77
CA ARG A 404 3.18 7.34 -27.11
C ARG A 404 4.30 7.26 -28.13
N PRO A 405 4.10 6.54 -29.24
CA PRO A 405 5.09 6.45 -30.32
C PRO A 405 5.37 7.81 -30.93
#